data_4ef1cdaf9d2b8c17d2eb4128315ea310
#
_entry.id   4ef1cdaf9d2b8c17d2eb4128315ea310
#
_cell.length_a   1.000
_cell.length_b   1.000
_cell.length_c   1.000
_cell.angle_alpha   90.00
_cell.angle_beta   90.00
_cell.angle_gamma   90.00
#
_symmetry.space_group_name_H-M   'P 1'
#
loop_
_entity.id
_entity.type
_entity.pdbx_description
1 polymer ?
#
loop_
_entity_poly.entity_id
_entity_poly.type
_entity_poly.pdbx_seq_one_letter_code
_entity_poly.pdbx_strand_id
1 'polypeptide(L)'
;MYAGIALLLHPAARIALADFTVHPSTVIGLVGLGALYHWRARHRPAGSVNASPTAGQRATFFSALALIFLSLNGWLHDLSDGYLFSAHMVQHLVLTLVAPPMLVLGTPGWMLRPALRWPVVGPLARWITTPARCFAIFNVVLVAWHLPPMYELAMRHHSVHIVQHLCFMTAAVLMWWPVLSPLPELPRLSYPGQMLYLFLLTIPMSIVAVCIAYADTLLYPSYASAARIWGITPMQDQMLGALIMWIPGGLFFFAIISVVFFRWQQTDGDETRAGAQARG
;
A
#
# COMPACT_ATOMS: atom_id res chain seq x y z
N MET A 1 -23.27 -30.96 11.98
CA MET A 1 -23.14 -29.75 11.19
C MET A 1 -21.69 -29.30 10.95
N TYR A 2 -20.71 -30.12 11.25
CA TYR A 2 -19.27 -29.82 11.07
C TYR A 2 -18.60 -30.63 9.95
N ALA A 3 -19.31 -31.54 9.27
CA ALA A 3 -18.75 -32.36 8.21
C ALA A 3 -18.57 -31.64 6.86
N GLY A 4 -19.29 -30.54 6.64
CA GLY A 4 -19.26 -29.81 5.36
C GLY A 4 -18.02 -28.92 5.16
N ILE A 5 -17.41 -28.44 6.24
CA ILE A 5 -16.21 -27.57 6.15
C ILE A 5 -14.92 -28.39 5.93
N ALA A 6 -14.91 -29.64 6.41
CA ALA A 6 -13.76 -30.53 6.25
C ALA A 6 -13.55 -31.00 4.79
N LEU A 7 -14.60 -30.93 3.95
CA LEU A 7 -14.52 -31.36 2.53
C LEU A 7 -13.90 -30.30 1.61
N LEU A 8 -13.81 -29.03 2.06
CA LEU A 8 -13.27 -27.90 1.31
C LEU A 8 -11.76 -27.71 1.52
N LEU A 9 -11.18 -28.36 2.53
CA LEU A 9 -9.75 -28.24 2.82
C LEU A 9 -9.01 -29.48 2.28
N HIS A 10 -8.36 -29.31 1.15
CA HIS A 10 -7.36 -30.29 0.65
C HIS A 10 -6.32 -30.56 1.76
N PRO A 11 -5.77 -31.78 1.91
CA PRO A 11 -4.71 -32.05 2.89
C PRO A 11 -3.53 -31.08 2.84
N ALA A 12 -3.15 -30.62 1.64
CA ALA A 12 -2.11 -29.61 1.43
C ALA A 12 -2.48 -28.24 2.02
N ALA A 13 -3.75 -27.81 1.94
CA ALA A 13 -4.22 -26.57 2.54
C ALA A 13 -4.20 -26.62 4.09
N ARG A 14 -4.37 -27.79 4.68
CA ARG A 14 -4.24 -27.97 6.15
C ARG A 14 -2.82 -27.74 6.64
N ILE A 15 -1.80 -28.13 5.85
CA ILE A 15 -0.39 -27.95 6.21
C ILE A 15 -0.01 -26.47 6.18
N ALA A 16 -0.42 -25.76 5.13
CA ALA A 16 -0.14 -24.30 4.98
C ALA A 16 -0.85 -23.43 6.04
N LEU A 17 -1.99 -23.87 6.57
CA LEU A 17 -2.73 -23.13 7.62
C LEU A 17 -2.29 -23.51 9.04
N ALA A 18 -1.55 -24.58 9.25
CA ALA A 18 -1.08 -25.02 10.56
C ALA A 18 0.18 -24.31 11.03
N ASP A 19 1.05 -23.90 10.09
CA ASP A 19 2.35 -23.31 10.40
C ASP A 19 2.32 -21.81 10.06
N PHE A 20 2.22 -20.97 11.11
CA PHE A 20 2.33 -19.53 10.94
C PHE A 20 3.81 -19.16 10.78
N THR A 21 4.27 -18.99 9.54
CA THR A 21 5.67 -18.62 9.26
C THR A 21 5.92 -17.16 9.59
N VAL A 22 7.03 -16.88 10.26
CA VAL A 22 7.45 -15.53 10.63
C VAL A 22 8.81 -15.23 9.98
N HIS A 23 8.87 -14.17 9.21
CA HIS A 23 10.09 -13.71 8.57
C HIS A 23 10.85 -12.72 9.47
N PRO A 24 12.07 -13.08 9.96
CA PRO A 24 12.83 -12.21 10.86
C PRO A 24 13.11 -10.82 10.29
N SER A 25 13.36 -10.69 8.98
CA SER A 25 13.57 -9.42 8.28
C SER A 25 12.38 -8.47 8.43
N THR A 26 11.16 -8.97 8.28
CA THR A 26 9.93 -8.22 8.47
C THR A 26 9.80 -7.74 9.92
N VAL A 27 10.00 -8.65 10.87
CA VAL A 27 9.93 -8.32 12.32
C VAL A 27 10.92 -7.23 12.67
N ILE A 28 12.19 -7.38 12.27
CA ILE A 28 13.25 -6.39 12.54
C ILE A 28 12.87 -5.03 11.94
N GLY A 29 12.40 -5.00 10.69
CA GLY A 29 11.97 -3.77 10.02
C GLY A 29 10.81 -3.07 10.75
N LEU A 30 9.77 -3.81 11.10
CA LEU A 30 8.58 -3.28 11.76
C LEU A 30 8.86 -2.85 13.21
N VAL A 31 9.63 -3.64 13.96
CA VAL A 31 10.06 -3.27 15.32
C VAL A 31 10.94 -2.02 15.27
N GLY A 32 11.89 -1.94 14.32
CA GLY A 32 12.72 -0.75 14.12
C GLY A 32 11.90 0.50 13.80
N LEU A 33 10.91 0.37 12.91
CA LEU A 33 10.01 1.48 12.55
C LEU A 33 9.12 1.90 13.74
N GLY A 34 8.56 0.95 14.47
CA GLY A 34 7.78 1.21 15.70
C GLY A 34 8.62 1.85 16.81
N ALA A 35 9.85 1.38 17.01
CA ALA A 35 10.79 1.93 17.96
C ALA A 35 11.19 3.37 17.58
N LEU A 36 11.48 3.63 16.31
CA LEU A 36 11.76 4.97 15.80
C LEU A 36 10.58 5.92 16.02
N TYR A 37 9.35 5.49 15.71
CA TYR A 37 8.15 6.27 15.97
C TYR A 37 8.02 6.60 17.48
N HIS A 38 8.18 5.62 18.33
CA HIS A 38 8.08 5.77 19.78
C HIS A 38 9.18 6.70 20.32
N TRP A 39 10.42 6.51 19.87
CA TRP A 39 11.54 7.37 20.21
C TRP A 39 11.28 8.82 19.80
N ARG A 40 10.82 9.06 18.56
CA ARG A 40 10.44 10.40 18.08
C ARG A 40 9.30 11.01 18.91
N ALA A 41 8.31 10.19 19.28
CA ALA A 41 7.19 10.65 20.11
C ALA A 41 7.64 11.13 21.50
N ARG A 42 8.73 10.57 22.05
CA ARG A 42 9.32 10.97 23.34
C ARG A 42 10.28 12.15 23.23
N HIS A 43 11.07 12.22 22.15
CA HIS A 43 12.08 13.27 21.92
C HIS A 43 11.52 14.39 21.03
N ARG A 44 10.71 15.24 21.62
CA ARG A 44 10.04 16.36 20.94
C ARG A 44 10.94 17.57 20.84
N PRO A 45 10.79 18.41 19.80
CA PRO A 45 11.46 19.71 19.75
C PRO A 45 10.95 20.61 20.88
N ALA A 46 11.87 21.35 21.52
CA ALA A 46 11.51 22.35 22.53
C ALA A 46 10.56 23.41 21.92
N GLY A 47 9.52 23.82 22.64
CA GLY A 47 8.55 24.82 22.19
C GLY A 47 7.36 24.30 21.38
N SER A 48 7.24 23.01 21.13
CA SER A 48 6.07 22.43 20.47
C SER A 48 4.96 22.13 21.49
N VAL A 49 4.10 23.10 21.75
CA VAL A 49 3.05 23.05 22.79
C VAL A 49 2.01 21.93 22.59
N ASN A 50 1.86 21.36 21.39
CA ASN A 50 0.90 20.30 21.07
C ASN A 50 1.52 19.11 20.31
N ALA A 51 2.76 18.77 20.54
CA ALA A 51 3.52 17.84 19.70
C ALA A 51 3.46 16.36 20.13
N SER A 52 2.39 15.93 20.81
CA SER A 52 2.14 14.47 20.95
C SER A 52 1.35 13.96 19.77
N PRO A 53 1.70 12.77 19.26
CA PRO A 53 0.77 12.08 18.36
C PRO A 53 -0.56 11.86 19.08
N THR A 54 -1.66 12.13 18.41
CA THR A 54 -3.00 11.82 18.97
C THR A 54 -3.15 10.32 19.16
N ALA A 55 -4.11 9.90 19.99
CA ALA A 55 -4.44 8.48 20.14
C ALA A 55 -4.83 7.86 18.77
N GLY A 56 -5.59 8.59 17.95
CA GLY A 56 -5.95 8.17 16.60
C GLY A 56 -4.74 7.99 15.68
N GLN A 57 -3.80 8.94 15.66
CA GLN A 57 -2.57 8.81 14.87
C GLN A 57 -1.74 7.60 15.29
N ARG A 58 -1.56 7.38 16.61
CA ARG A 58 -0.86 6.19 17.11
C ARG A 58 -1.56 4.91 16.70
N ALA A 59 -2.87 4.83 16.92
CA ALA A 59 -3.65 3.67 16.52
C ALA A 59 -3.51 3.39 15.02
N THR A 60 -3.66 4.41 14.16
CA THR A 60 -3.53 4.28 12.70
C THR A 60 -2.13 3.80 12.29
N PHE A 61 -1.07 4.37 12.89
CA PHE A 61 0.30 3.96 12.59
C PHE A 61 0.57 2.50 12.98
N PHE A 62 0.22 2.11 14.21
CA PHE A 62 0.47 0.74 14.68
C PHE A 62 -0.46 -0.29 14.01
N SER A 63 -1.68 0.10 13.63
CA SER A 63 -2.54 -0.74 12.78
C SER A 63 -1.94 -0.96 11.40
N ALA A 64 -1.28 0.04 10.81
CA ALA A 64 -0.53 -0.15 9.56
C ALA A 64 0.61 -1.15 9.72
N LEU A 65 1.39 -1.06 10.82
CA LEU A 65 2.44 -2.05 11.09
C LEU A 65 1.88 -3.45 11.27
N ALA A 66 0.74 -3.59 11.98
CA ALA A 66 0.06 -4.88 12.14
C ALA A 66 -0.42 -5.44 10.79
N LEU A 67 -1.01 -4.61 9.92
CA LEU A 67 -1.41 -5.02 8.57
C LEU A 67 -0.22 -5.47 7.73
N ILE A 68 0.90 -4.75 7.77
CA ILE A 68 2.12 -5.14 7.06
C ILE A 68 2.64 -6.48 7.62
N PHE A 69 2.65 -6.63 8.96
CA PHE A 69 3.05 -7.89 9.59
C PHE A 69 2.19 -9.06 9.13
N LEU A 70 0.87 -8.92 9.18
CA LEU A 70 -0.08 -9.96 8.77
C LEU A 70 -0.03 -10.25 7.26
N SER A 71 0.37 -9.26 6.46
CA SER A 71 0.50 -9.43 5.00
C SER A 71 1.81 -10.13 4.62
N LEU A 72 2.90 -9.89 5.35
CA LEU A 72 4.24 -10.42 5.04
C LEU A 72 4.62 -11.63 5.90
N ASN A 73 3.70 -12.15 6.71
CA ASN A 73 3.91 -13.33 7.54
C ASN A 73 2.66 -14.19 7.58
N GLY A 74 2.84 -15.48 7.89
CA GLY A 74 1.76 -16.44 8.04
C GLY A 74 0.95 -16.66 6.77
N TRP A 75 -0.30 -16.96 6.93
CA TRP A 75 -1.15 -17.57 5.90
C TRP A 75 -1.25 -16.81 4.59
N LEU A 76 -1.39 -15.48 4.62
CA LEU A 76 -1.49 -14.71 3.39
C LEU A 76 -0.18 -14.76 2.61
N HIS A 77 0.95 -14.65 3.30
CA HIS A 77 2.27 -14.73 2.70
C HIS A 77 2.55 -16.14 2.14
N ASP A 78 2.27 -17.18 2.94
CA ASP A 78 2.47 -18.57 2.50
C ASP A 78 1.60 -18.92 1.29
N LEU A 79 0.35 -18.43 1.25
CA LEU A 79 -0.54 -18.58 0.11
C LEU A 79 -0.02 -17.83 -1.12
N SER A 80 0.49 -16.61 -0.93
CA SER A 80 0.98 -15.77 -2.02
C SER A 80 2.25 -16.30 -2.67
N ASP A 81 3.17 -16.83 -1.86
CA ASP A 81 4.47 -17.28 -2.35
C ASP A 81 4.44 -18.72 -2.87
N GLY A 82 3.64 -19.56 -2.22
CA GLY A 82 3.68 -21.00 -2.50
C GLY A 82 2.53 -21.53 -3.36
N TYR A 83 1.43 -20.80 -3.50
CA TYR A 83 0.20 -21.40 -4.03
C TYR A 83 -0.57 -20.55 -5.04
N LEU A 84 -0.82 -19.27 -4.75
CA LEU A 84 -1.81 -18.48 -5.48
C LEU A 84 -1.31 -17.09 -5.85
N PHE A 85 -1.30 -16.80 -7.15
CA PHE A 85 -1.09 -15.46 -7.68
C PHE A 85 -2.16 -14.47 -7.19
N SER A 86 -3.41 -14.91 -7.07
CA SER A 86 -4.51 -14.10 -6.53
C SER A 86 -4.28 -13.68 -5.08
N ALA A 87 -3.72 -14.56 -4.23
CA ALA A 87 -3.34 -14.21 -2.87
C ALA A 87 -2.20 -13.17 -2.85
N HIS A 88 -1.21 -13.29 -3.75
CA HIS A 88 -0.15 -12.31 -3.93
C HIS A 88 -0.70 -10.93 -4.33
N MET A 89 -1.72 -10.87 -5.18
CA MET A 89 -2.37 -9.61 -5.53
C MET A 89 -3.13 -8.98 -4.34
N VAL A 90 -3.81 -9.79 -3.51
CA VAL A 90 -4.41 -9.29 -2.26
C VAL A 90 -3.34 -8.69 -1.34
N GLN A 91 -2.22 -9.39 -1.16
CA GLN A 91 -1.08 -8.91 -0.37
C GLN A 91 -0.57 -7.57 -0.89
N HIS A 92 -0.35 -7.43 -2.21
CA HIS A 92 0.11 -6.19 -2.83
C HIS A 92 -0.90 -5.04 -2.66
N LEU A 93 -2.21 -5.28 -2.76
CA LEU A 93 -3.21 -4.24 -2.51
C LEU A 93 -3.16 -3.74 -1.07
N VAL A 94 -3.01 -4.61 -0.08
CA VAL A 94 -2.84 -4.19 1.32
C VAL A 94 -1.56 -3.37 1.50
N LEU A 95 -0.44 -3.82 0.94
CA LEU A 95 0.87 -3.19 1.06
C LEU A 95 1.01 -1.88 0.28
N THR A 96 0.14 -1.60 -0.69
CA THR A 96 0.21 -0.39 -1.52
C THR A 96 -0.95 0.58 -1.30
N LEU A 97 -2.17 0.08 -1.12
CA LEU A 97 -3.35 0.93 -1.01
C LEU A 97 -3.79 1.17 0.43
N VAL A 98 -3.58 0.23 1.35
CA VAL A 98 -4.12 0.34 2.72
C VAL A 98 -3.05 0.75 3.72
N ALA A 99 -1.96 0.02 3.84
CA ALA A 99 -0.95 0.27 4.86
C ALA A 99 -0.17 1.59 4.66
N PRO A 100 0.29 1.98 3.46
CA PRO A 100 1.03 3.23 3.25
C PRO A 100 0.26 4.50 3.60
N PRO A 101 -1.01 4.70 3.16
CA PRO A 101 -1.77 5.87 3.59
C PRO A 101 -1.98 5.90 5.11
N MET A 102 -2.14 4.75 5.77
CA MET A 102 -2.23 4.69 7.23
C MET A 102 -0.90 5.08 7.89
N LEU A 103 0.26 4.68 7.35
CA LEU A 103 1.57 5.14 7.84
C LEU A 103 1.72 6.66 7.72
N VAL A 104 1.32 7.23 6.59
CA VAL A 104 1.40 8.69 6.36
C VAL A 104 0.45 9.44 7.30
N LEU A 105 -0.81 9.02 7.41
CA LEU A 105 -1.82 9.62 8.30
C LEU A 105 -1.47 9.48 9.78
N GLY A 106 -0.88 8.34 10.15
CA GLY A 106 -0.45 8.05 11.51
C GLY A 106 0.81 8.79 11.95
N THR A 107 1.58 9.38 10.99
CA THR A 107 2.83 10.07 11.28
C THR A 107 2.64 11.58 11.27
N PRO A 108 2.68 12.26 12.45
CA PRO A 108 2.60 13.72 12.50
C PRO A 108 3.75 14.39 11.76
N GLY A 109 3.50 15.47 11.02
CA GLY A 109 4.51 16.17 10.22
C GLY A 109 5.72 16.64 11.02
N TRP A 110 5.53 17.04 12.29
CA TRP A 110 6.64 17.45 13.16
C TRP A 110 7.68 16.33 13.40
N MET A 111 7.29 15.06 13.29
CA MET A 111 8.23 13.93 13.40
C MET A 111 9.18 13.86 12.19
N LEU A 112 8.70 14.24 11.02
CA LEU A 112 9.44 14.16 9.75
C LEU A 112 10.24 15.44 9.48
N ARG A 113 9.77 16.60 9.98
CA ARG A 113 10.36 17.91 9.71
C ARG A 113 11.87 18.01 10.00
N PRO A 114 12.45 17.43 11.06
CA PRO A 114 13.89 17.49 11.27
C PRO A 114 14.72 16.85 10.16
N ALA A 115 14.19 15.81 9.49
CA ALA A 115 14.88 15.18 8.36
C ALA A 115 15.01 16.15 7.17
N LEU A 116 14.07 17.07 6.97
CA LEU A 116 14.12 18.08 5.90
C LEU A 116 15.24 19.12 6.10
N ARG A 117 15.78 19.24 7.31
CA ARG A 117 16.90 20.15 7.61
C ARG A 117 18.25 19.62 7.16
N TRP A 118 18.35 18.35 6.86
CA TRP A 118 19.57 17.75 6.36
C TRP A 118 19.84 18.21 4.91
N PRO A 119 21.09 18.59 4.58
CA PRO A 119 21.40 19.26 3.32
C PRO A 119 21.08 18.42 2.08
N VAL A 120 21.06 17.10 2.20
CA VAL A 120 20.70 16.18 1.09
C VAL A 120 19.22 15.80 1.13
N VAL A 121 18.69 15.52 2.32
CA VAL A 121 17.31 14.98 2.48
C VAL A 121 16.26 16.01 2.09
N GLY A 122 16.42 17.28 2.51
CA GLY A 122 15.44 18.33 2.21
C GLY A 122 15.28 18.60 0.71
N PRO A 123 16.35 18.85 -0.05
CA PRO A 123 16.28 19.02 -1.50
C PRO A 123 15.74 17.77 -2.21
N LEU A 124 16.20 16.58 -1.83
CA LEU A 124 15.73 15.33 -2.39
C LEU A 124 14.24 15.12 -2.14
N ALA A 125 13.77 15.36 -0.90
CA ALA A 125 12.36 15.25 -0.55
C ALA A 125 11.50 16.20 -1.41
N ARG A 126 11.87 17.46 -1.52
CA ARG A 126 11.16 18.42 -2.41
C ARG A 126 11.16 17.99 -3.86
N TRP A 127 12.24 17.39 -4.32
CA TRP A 127 12.34 16.90 -5.69
C TRP A 127 11.46 15.67 -5.91
N ILE A 128 11.53 14.64 -5.05
CA ILE A 128 10.87 13.36 -5.26
C ILE A 128 9.36 13.41 -4.98
N THR A 129 8.90 14.27 -4.05
CA THR A 129 7.49 14.35 -3.64
C THR A 129 6.63 15.21 -4.56
N THR A 130 7.15 15.70 -5.70
CA THR A 130 6.30 16.35 -6.70
C THR A 130 5.31 15.35 -7.29
N PRO A 131 4.03 15.74 -7.53
CA PRO A 131 2.98 14.81 -7.95
C PRO A 131 3.34 13.98 -9.19
N ALA A 132 3.92 14.60 -10.22
CA ALA A 132 4.32 13.91 -11.44
C ALA A 132 5.40 12.83 -11.17
N ARG A 133 6.36 13.10 -10.27
CA ARG A 133 7.40 12.12 -9.92
C ARG A 133 6.85 11.00 -9.04
N CYS A 134 6.02 11.33 -8.06
CA CYS A 134 5.34 10.32 -7.26
C CYS A 134 4.52 9.37 -8.15
N PHE A 135 3.77 9.93 -9.11
CA PHE A 135 3.04 9.16 -10.11
C PHE A 135 3.97 8.26 -10.94
N ALA A 136 5.03 8.84 -11.51
CA ALA A 136 5.95 8.11 -12.37
C ALA A 136 6.69 7.00 -11.61
N ILE A 137 7.21 7.27 -10.41
CA ILE A 137 7.95 6.29 -9.60
C ILE A 137 7.04 5.10 -9.26
N PHE A 138 5.82 5.36 -8.77
CA PHE A 138 4.91 4.28 -8.44
C PHE A 138 4.57 3.42 -9.65
N ASN A 139 4.24 4.04 -10.79
CA ASN A 139 3.85 3.30 -11.99
C ASN A 139 5.03 2.56 -12.63
N VAL A 140 6.25 3.11 -12.58
CA VAL A 140 7.45 2.39 -13.02
C VAL A 140 7.68 1.15 -12.15
N VAL A 141 7.58 1.27 -10.84
CA VAL A 141 7.70 0.14 -9.91
C VAL A 141 6.58 -0.88 -10.17
N LEU A 142 5.33 -0.41 -10.30
CA LEU A 142 4.19 -1.25 -10.62
C LEU A 142 4.43 -2.07 -11.89
N VAL A 143 4.73 -1.42 -13.00
CA VAL A 143 4.92 -2.09 -14.29
C VAL A 143 6.13 -3.02 -14.25
N ALA A 144 7.28 -2.54 -13.74
CA ALA A 144 8.52 -3.33 -13.73
C ALA A 144 8.36 -4.66 -12.98
N TRP A 145 7.76 -4.65 -11.79
CA TRP A 145 7.59 -5.85 -10.98
C TRP A 145 6.47 -6.79 -11.47
N HIS A 146 5.58 -6.34 -12.36
CA HIS A 146 4.59 -7.20 -13.01
C HIS A 146 5.07 -7.77 -14.35
N LEU A 147 6.22 -7.33 -14.87
CA LEU A 147 6.85 -7.99 -16.02
C LEU A 147 7.24 -9.42 -15.65
N PRO A 148 6.86 -10.44 -16.45
CA PRO A 148 7.12 -11.84 -16.11
C PRO A 148 8.57 -12.16 -15.70
N PRO A 149 9.63 -11.65 -16.36
CA PRO A 149 10.99 -11.92 -15.94
C PRO A 149 11.34 -11.40 -14.54
N MET A 150 10.85 -10.17 -14.20
CA MET A 150 11.12 -9.55 -12.91
C MET A 150 10.32 -10.23 -11.79
N TYR A 151 9.07 -10.58 -12.10
CA TYR A 151 8.21 -11.32 -11.17
C TYR A 151 8.81 -12.68 -10.85
N GLU A 152 9.19 -13.47 -11.86
CA GLU A 152 9.82 -14.79 -11.70
C GLU A 152 11.16 -14.72 -10.96
N LEU A 153 11.93 -13.63 -11.16
CA LEU A 153 13.17 -13.41 -10.42
C LEU A 153 12.90 -13.24 -8.92
N ALA A 154 11.84 -12.50 -8.56
CA ALA A 154 11.43 -12.33 -7.17
C ALA A 154 10.94 -13.67 -6.57
N MET A 155 10.14 -14.44 -7.30
CA MET A 155 9.63 -15.73 -6.83
C MET A 155 10.74 -16.77 -6.63
N ARG A 156 11.82 -16.70 -7.40
CA ARG A 156 12.96 -17.64 -7.28
C ARG A 156 13.98 -17.25 -6.21
N HIS A 157 14.06 -15.95 -5.85
CA HIS A 157 15.07 -15.45 -4.93
C HIS A 157 14.46 -14.64 -3.82
N HIS A 158 14.42 -15.19 -2.61
CA HIS A 158 13.84 -14.55 -1.43
C HIS A 158 14.37 -13.13 -1.16
N SER A 159 15.67 -12.86 -1.38
CA SER A 159 16.23 -11.51 -1.23
C SER A 159 15.67 -10.51 -2.25
N VAL A 160 15.42 -10.97 -3.49
CA VAL A 160 14.80 -10.14 -4.53
C VAL A 160 13.32 -9.87 -4.19
N HIS A 161 12.62 -10.86 -3.63
CA HIS A 161 11.25 -10.71 -3.17
C HIS A 161 11.13 -9.69 -2.03
N ILE A 162 12.06 -9.70 -1.07
CA ILE A 162 12.14 -8.63 -0.05
C ILE A 162 12.32 -7.26 -0.69
N VAL A 163 13.22 -7.12 -1.68
CA VAL A 163 13.44 -5.87 -2.41
C VAL A 163 12.16 -5.44 -3.15
N GLN A 164 11.44 -6.36 -3.78
CA GLN A 164 10.16 -6.09 -4.43
C GLN A 164 9.15 -5.45 -3.46
N HIS A 165 8.92 -6.05 -2.29
CA HIS A 165 8.01 -5.50 -1.28
C HIS A 165 8.47 -4.13 -0.77
N LEU A 166 9.77 -3.94 -0.52
CA LEU A 166 10.31 -2.64 -0.10
C LEU A 166 10.13 -1.57 -1.18
N CYS A 167 10.35 -1.91 -2.45
CA CYS A 167 10.10 -1.02 -3.58
C CYS A 167 8.62 -0.62 -3.66
N PHE A 168 7.71 -1.59 -3.57
CA PHE A 168 6.28 -1.31 -3.60
C PHE A 168 5.83 -0.43 -2.43
N MET A 169 6.19 -0.76 -1.20
CA MET A 169 5.81 0.03 -0.02
C MET A 169 6.37 1.45 -0.07
N THR A 170 7.65 1.60 -0.46
CA THR A 170 8.28 2.92 -0.56
C THR A 170 7.65 3.75 -1.68
N ALA A 171 7.45 3.16 -2.85
CA ALA A 171 6.78 3.82 -3.97
C ALA A 171 5.33 4.17 -3.64
N ALA A 172 4.63 3.34 -2.87
CA ALA A 172 3.27 3.61 -2.42
C ALA A 172 3.21 4.74 -1.39
N VAL A 173 4.15 4.82 -0.43
CA VAL A 173 4.25 5.98 0.46
C VAL A 173 4.42 7.28 -0.34
N LEU A 174 5.27 7.26 -1.37
CA LEU A 174 5.44 8.41 -2.28
C LEU A 174 4.15 8.67 -3.09
N MET A 175 3.50 7.64 -3.60
CA MET A 175 2.22 7.76 -4.34
C MET A 175 1.14 8.45 -3.52
N TRP A 176 1.04 8.16 -2.23
CA TRP A 176 0.06 8.76 -1.34
C TRP A 176 0.46 10.17 -0.86
N TRP A 177 1.72 10.58 -1.03
CA TRP A 177 2.21 11.87 -0.55
C TRP A 177 1.46 13.08 -1.10
N PRO A 178 1.18 13.21 -2.43
CA PRO A 178 0.44 14.33 -2.99
C PRO A 178 -0.99 14.49 -2.46
N VAL A 179 -1.54 13.43 -1.86
CA VAL A 179 -2.90 13.42 -1.30
C VAL A 179 -2.90 13.64 0.21
N LEU A 180 -1.92 13.06 0.93
CA LEU A 180 -1.96 12.93 2.39
C LEU A 180 -0.83 13.65 3.13
N SER A 181 0.10 14.31 2.43
CA SER A 181 1.28 14.91 3.07
C SER A 181 0.96 15.61 4.40
N PRO A 182 1.65 15.27 5.50
CA PRO A 182 1.49 15.94 6.77
C PRO A 182 2.37 17.20 6.92
N LEU A 183 3.13 17.57 5.86
CA LEU A 183 4.15 18.61 5.88
C LEU A 183 3.72 19.81 5.01
N PRO A 184 3.58 21.03 5.58
CA PRO A 184 3.35 22.24 4.77
C PRO A 184 4.48 22.53 3.79
N GLU A 185 5.72 22.12 4.10
CA GLU A 185 6.91 22.28 3.25
C GLU A 185 6.90 21.39 2.00
N LEU A 186 6.05 20.37 2.01
CA LEU A 186 5.82 19.42 0.91
C LEU A 186 4.29 19.28 0.72
N PRO A 187 3.61 20.31 0.18
CA PRO A 187 2.16 20.44 0.26
C PRO A 187 1.43 19.36 -0.55
N ARG A 188 0.18 19.11 -0.13
CA ARG A 188 -0.77 18.31 -0.90
C ARG A 188 -1.22 19.06 -2.14
N LEU A 189 -1.74 18.32 -3.10
CA LEU A 189 -2.53 18.87 -4.19
C LEU A 189 -3.82 19.54 -3.67
N SER A 190 -4.36 20.49 -4.43
CA SER A 190 -5.74 20.96 -4.24
C SER A 190 -6.73 19.79 -4.41
N TYR A 191 -7.93 19.91 -3.86
CA TYR A 191 -8.92 18.83 -3.94
C TYR A 191 -9.21 18.36 -5.38
N PRO A 192 -9.43 19.24 -6.38
CA PRO A 192 -9.56 18.82 -7.77
C PRO A 192 -8.30 18.13 -8.31
N GLY A 193 -7.12 18.63 -7.93
CA GLY A 193 -5.85 18.01 -8.29
C GLY A 193 -5.68 16.61 -7.69
N GLN A 194 -6.11 16.38 -6.44
CA GLN A 194 -6.10 15.05 -5.81
C GLN A 194 -7.02 14.08 -6.54
N MET A 195 -8.24 14.50 -6.92
CA MET A 195 -9.17 13.66 -7.66
C MET A 195 -8.63 13.27 -9.02
N LEU A 196 -8.08 14.23 -9.77
CA LEU A 196 -7.43 13.95 -11.06
C LEU A 196 -6.24 12.99 -10.90
N TYR A 197 -5.37 13.24 -9.91
CA TYR A 197 -4.21 12.41 -9.63
C TYR A 197 -4.59 10.97 -9.30
N LEU A 198 -5.56 10.76 -8.42
CA LEU A 198 -6.07 9.44 -8.05
C LEU A 198 -6.73 8.72 -9.23
N PHE A 199 -7.48 9.45 -10.05
CA PHE A 199 -8.07 8.91 -11.27
C PHE A 199 -6.99 8.45 -12.25
N LEU A 200 -5.97 9.26 -12.49
CA LEU A 200 -4.87 8.90 -13.38
C LEU A 200 -4.10 7.66 -12.91
N LEU A 201 -3.99 7.43 -11.60
CA LEU A 201 -3.34 6.22 -11.04
C LEU A 201 -4.09 4.93 -11.40
N THR A 202 -5.40 4.99 -11.64
CA THR A 202 -6.17 3.80 -12.03
C THR A 202 -5.82 3.30 -13.43
N ILE A 203 -5.33 4.18 -14.32
CA ILE A 203 -5.11 3.85 -15.74
C ILE A 203 -3.95 2.84 -15.91
N PRO A 204 -2.72 3.09 -15.46
CA PRO A 204 -1.63 2.10 -15.62
C PRO A 204 -1.92 0.79 -14.89
N MET A 205 -2.52 0.86 -13.70
CA MET A 205 -2.93 -0.33 -12.96
C MET A 205 -3.94 -1.18 -13.74
N SER A 206 -4.94 -0.53 -14.36
CA SER A 206 -5.92 -1.22 -15.20
C SER A 206 -5.27 -1.83 -16.44
N ILE A 207 -4.32 -1.13 -17.08
CA ILE A 207 -3.61 -1.66 -18.26
C ILE A 207 -2.85 -2.94 -17.89
N VAL A 208 -2.07 -2.91 -16.81
CA VAL A 208 -1.33 -4.10 -16.33
C VAL A 208 -2.30 -5.23 -16.01
N ALA A 209 -3.39 -4.95 -15.29
CA ALA A 209 -4.39 -5.96 -14.93
C ALA A 209 -5.05 -6.58 -16.18
N VAL A 210 -5.43 -5.77 -17.17
CA VAL A 210 -6.01 -6.26 -18.43
C VAL A 210 -5.02 -7.13 -19.18
N CYS A 211 -3.74 -6.72 -19.29
CA CYS A 211 -2.72 -7.52 -19.94
C CYS A 211 -2.55 -8.90 -19.28
N ILE A 212 -2.65 -8.98 -17.94
CA ILE A 212 -2.54 -10.25 -17.20
C ILE A 212 -3.82 -11.08 -17.35
N ALA A 213 -5.01 -10.44 -17.25
CA ALA A 213 -6.29 -11.13 -17.30
C ALA A 213 -6.59 -11.77 -18.67
N TYR A 214 -6.17 -11.11 -19.74
CA TYR A 214 -6.42 -11.55 -21.11
C TYR A 214 -5.20 -12.23 -21.78
N ALA A 215 -4.19 -12.61 -21.00
CA ALA A 215 -3.09 -13.38 -21.53
C ALA A 215 -3.55 -14.80 -21.90
N ASP A 216 -3.21 -15.24 -23.10
CA ASP A 216 -3.54 -16.59 -23.59
C ASP A 216 -2.66 -17.69 -22.97
N THR A 217 -1.60 -17.30 -22.27
CA THR A 217 -0.64 -18.20 -21.64
C THR A 217 -0.41 -17.82 -20.19
N LEU A 218 0.09 -18.79 -19.41
CA LEU A 218 0.48 -18.52 -18.03
C LEU A 218 1.74 -17.64 -18.00
N LEU A 219 1.58 -16.40 -17.54
CA LEU A 219 2.66 -15.42 -17.47
C LEU A 219 3.64 -15.69 -16.33
N TYR A 220 3.17 -16.36 -15.25
CA TYR A 220 3.93 -16.62 -14.04
C TYR A 220 4.10 -18.12 -13.78
N PRO A 221 5.07 -18.77 -14.45
CA PRO A 221 5.31 -20.21 -14.36
C PRO A 221 5.60 -20.74 -12.96
N SER A 222 6.04 -19.89 -12.02
CA SER A 222 6.25 -20.29 -10.61
C SER A 222 4.99 -20.91 -10.00
N TYR A 223 3.79 -20.49 -10.44
CA TYR A 223 2.53 -21.07 -9.96
C TYR A 223 2.08 -22.31 -10.76
N ALA A 224 2.74 -22.66 -11.85
CA ALA A 224 2.34 -23.83 -12.67
C ALA A 224 2.45 -25.15 -11.90
N SER A 225 3.51 -25.29 -11.10
CA SER A 225 3.81 -26.48 -10.29
C SER A 225 3.28 -26.41 -8.86
N ALA A 226 2.68 -25.29 -8.45
CA ALA A 226 2.12 -25.13 -7.11
C ALA A 226 0.97 -26.12 -6.86
N ALA A 227 0.86 -26.61 -5.62
CA ALA A 227 -0.26 -27.48 -5.24
C ALA A 227 -1.59 -26.78 -5.46
N ARG A 228 -2.55 -27.47 -6.09
CA ARG A 228 -3.87 -26.88 -6.38
C ARG A 228 -4.70 -26.79 -5.11
N ILE A 229 -5.03 -25.54 -4.74
CA ILE A 229 -5.94 -25.23 -3.64
C ILE A 229 -7.29 -24.87 -4.26
N TRP A 230 -8.37 -25.31 -3.64
CA TRP A 230 -9.75 -25.04 -4.08
C TRP A 230 -10.09 -25.44 -5.53
N GLY A 231 -9.29 -26.30 -6.16
CA GLY A 231 -9.56 -26.83 -7.50
C GLY A 231 -9.44 -25.83 -8.65
N ILE A 232 -8.93 -24.61 -8.42
CA ILE A 232 -8.69 -23.64 -9.48
C ILE A 232 -7.41 -23.93 -10.26
N THR A 233 -7.44 -23.75 -11.57
CA THR A 233 -6.27 -23.91 -12.43
C THR A 233 -5.33 -22.70 -12.31
N PRO A 234 -4.02 -22.84 -12.67
CA PRO A 234 -3.10 -21.70 -12.69
C PRO A 234 -3.60 -20.51 -13.52
N MET A 235 -4.24 -20.80 -14.65
CA MET A 235 -4.76 -19.78 -15.54
C MET A 235 -5.97 -19.05 -14.95
N GLN A 236 -6.85 -19.79 -14.26
CA GLN A 236 -7.99 -19.18 -13.54
C GLN A 236 -7.50 -18.32 -12.36
N ASP A 237 -6.47 -18.78 -11.64
CA ASP A 237 -5.87 -18.01 -10.55
C ASP A 237 -5.16 -16.74 -11.06
N GLN A 238 -4.45 -16.82 -12.18
CA GLN A 238 -3.85 -15.66 -12.84
C GLN A 238 -4.92 -14.63 -13.21
N MET A 239 -6.02 -15.07 -13.85
CA MET A 239 -7.14 -14.20 -14.18
C MET A 239 -7.78 -13.60 -12.92
N LEU A 240 -8.00 -14.41 -11.88
CA LEU A 240 -8.58 -13.95 -10.61
C LEU A 240 -7.69 -12.89 -9.95
N GLY A 241 -6.37 -13.11 -9.89
CA GLY A 241 -5.42 -12.14 -9.35
C GLY A 241 -5.44 -10.81 -10.12
N ALA A 242 -5.49 -10.87 -11.44
CA ALA A 242 -5.61 -9.68 -12.28
C ALA A 242 -6.93 -8.93 -12.01
N LEU A 243 -8.05 -9.65 -11.87
CA LEU A 243 -9.35 -9.06 -11.53
C LEU A 243 -9.36 -8.45 -10.12
N ILE A 244 -8.68 -9.05 -9.14
CA ILE A 244 -8.51 -8.50 -7.80
C ILE A 244 -7.74 -7.19 -7.85
N MET A 245 -6.65 -7.11 -8.60
CA MET A 245 -5.91 -5.87 -8.80
C MET A 245 -6.78 -4.80 -9.47
N TRP A 246 -7.52 -5.15 -10.50
CA TRP A 246 -8.32 -4.22 -11.31
C TRP A 246 -9.54 -3.71 -10.57
N ILE A 247 -10.44 -4.60 -10.15
CA ILE A 247 -11.77 -4.23 -9.64
C ILE A 247 -11.69 -3.71 -8.20
N PRO A 248 -11.25 -4.47 -7.20
CA PRO A 248 -11.08 -3.94 -5.85
C PRO A 248 -10.12 -2.77 -5.78
N GLY A 249 -8.98 -2.82 -6.50
CA GLY A 249 -8.02 -1.73 -6.52
C GLY A 249 -8.59 -0.45 -7.13
N GLY A 250 -9.30 -0.55 -8.25
CA GLY A 250 -10.00 0.58 -8.88
C GLY A 250 -11.09 1.16 -7.97
N LEU A 251 -11.95 0.30 -7.39
CA LEU A 251 -13.00 0.72 -6.46
C LEU A 251 -12.42 1.44 -5.23
N PHE A 252 -11.27 1.00 -4.73
CA PHE A 252 -10.59 1.68 -3.63
C PHE A 252 -10.22 3.13 -4.01
N PHE A 253 -9.63 3.35 -5.19
CA PHE A 253 -9.33 4.71 -5.64
C PHE A 253 -10.60 5.55 -5.82
N PHE A 254 -11.66 5.01 -6.39
CA PHE A 254 -12.93 5.73 -6.53
C PHE A 254 -13.57 6.06 -5.19
N ALA A 255 -13.48 5.18 -4.19
CA ALA A 255 -13.93 5.48 -2.83
C ALA A 255 -13.16 6.66 -2.23
N ILE A 256 -11.83 6.71 -2.39
CA ILE A 256 -11.02 7.83 -1.91
C ILE A 256 -11.34 9.13 -2.68
N ILE A 257 -11.54 9.07 -4.01
CA ILE A 257 -11.98 10.21 -4.82
C ILE A 257 -13.29 10.76 -4.27
N SER A 258 -14.25 9.89 -3.94
CA SER A 258 -15.53 10.30 -3.35
C SER A 258 -15.35 10.99 -1.99
N VAL A 259 -14.47 10.47 -1.13
CA VAL A 259 -14.14 11.11 0.15
C VAL A 259 -13.51 12.49 -0.06
N VAL A 260 -12.59 12.63 -1.02
CA VAL A 260 -11.94 13.90 -1.37
C VAL A 260 -12.97 14.89 -1.90
N PHE A 261 -13.90 14.45 -2.74
CA PHE A 261 -14.97 15.26 -3.30
C PHE A 261 -15.89 15.84 -2.19
N PHE A 262 -16.37 15.00 -1.27
CA PHE A 262 -17.23 15.47 -0.18
C PHE A 262 -16.50 16.43 0.77
N ARG A 263 -15.21 16.21 1.04
CA ARG A 263 -14.40 17.15 1.82
C ARG A 263 -14.25 18.49 1.12
N TRP A 264 -14.04 18.48 -0.19
CA TRP A 264 -13.99 19.71 -0.97
C TRP A 264 -15.29 20.52 -0.88
N GLN A 265 -16.42 19.86 -1.09
CA GLN A 265 -17.75 20.48 -0.99
C GLN A 265 -17.99 21.14 0.40
N GLN A 266 -17.57 20.46 1.47
CA GLN A 266 -17.70 21.02 2.83
C GLN A 266 -16.85 22.28 3.00
N THR A 267 -15.60 22.26 2.56
CA THR A 267 -14.69 23.41 2.68
C THR A 267 -15.20 24.62 1.88
N ASP A 268 -15.64 24.40 0.64
CA ASP A 268 -16.17 25.44 -0.25
C ASP A 268 -17.46 26.04 0.30
N GLY A 269 -18.34 25.22 0.88
CA GLY A 269 -19.56 25.67 1.54
C GLY A 269 -19.30 26.53 2.79
N ASP A 270 -18.29 26.20 3.60
CA ASP A 270 -17.92 26.95 4.80
C ASP A 270 -17.29 28.31 4.44
N GLU A 271 -16.43 28.35 3.42
CA GLU A 271 -15.85 29.59 2.90
C GLU A 271 -16.95 30.57 2.35
N THR A 272 -17.91 30.01 1.61
CA THR A 272 -19.03 30.77 1.07
C THR A 272 -19.91 31.37 2.17
N ARG A 273 -20.22 30.61 3.24
CA ARG A 273 -20.98 31.06 4.40
C ARG A 273 -20.24 32.13 5.18
N ALA A 274 -18.94 31.95 5.43
CA ALA A 274 -18.10 32.92 6.12
C ALA A 274 -18.01 34.22 5.33
N GLY A 275 -17.86 34.18 4.02
CA GLY A 275 -17.87 35.34 3.13
C GLY A 275 -19.20 36.08 3.09
N ALA A 276 -20.34 35.41 3.20
CA ALA A 276 -21.65 36.03 3.30
C ALA A 276 -21.86 36.74 4.64
N GLN A 277 -21.42 36.13 5.74
CA GLN A 277 -21.50 36.72 7.09
C GLN A 277 -20.60 37.97 7.27
N ALA A 278 -19.48 38.05 6.57
CA ALA A 278 -18.57 39.19 6.62
C ALA A 278 -19.04 40.39 5.81
N ARG A 279 -20.07 40.26 4.96
CA ARG A 279 -20.63 41.30 4.10
C ARG A 279 -21.98 41.84 4.58
N GLY A 280 -22.61 41.21 5.55
CA GLY A 280 -23.86 41.64 6.20
C GLY A 280 -23.62 42.29 7.55
#